data_2a7b0a691bcee5e0f4f39240b10721c5
#
_entry.id   2a7b0a691bcee5e0f4f39240b10721c5
#
_cell.length_a   1.000
_cell.length_b   1.000
_cell.length_c   1.000
_cell.angle_alpha   90.00
_cell.angle_beta   90.00
_cell.angle_gamma   90.00
#
_symmetry.space_group_name_H-M   'P 1'
#
loop_
_entity.id
_entity.type
_entity.pdbx_description
1 polymer ?
#
loop_
_entity_poly.entity_id
_entity_poly.type
_entity_poly.pdbx_seq_one_letter_code
_entity_poly.pdbx_strand_id
1 'polypeptide(L)'
;MPSATTAAKTATKTVRTAKTANTADASAKTDAITEAGKKARPWQPPLANIAQESDGKKTKPCKLDDFDPAAKPFSNGDKAQDKAEVESLAVELDGLQNLFYADKRYKLLVLLQGTDTSGKDGTLRGVFNRMSPLGVHTVGWKAPTEDERAHDFLWRIHAKMPANGETMIFNRSHYEDVLVPPVSGWITPEQTAQRYAQINDFERMLTENGTIILKFMLHISFEEQRERLQERIDDDAKHWKFALGDIEARKLWKPYQKAYENLLNATSTTWAPWTVVPANSKIHRNLMIATLLRDALLKLDLRFPTGDPTLKGLKIE
;
A
#
# COMPACT_ATOMS: atom_id res chain seq x y z
N MET A 1 46.49 -22.92 -40.45
CA MET A 1 45.20 -23.13 -39.77
C MET A 1 45.47 -23.49 -38.32
N PRO A 2 45.17 -22.63 -37.31
CA PRO A 2 45.22 -23.02 -35.90
C PRO A 2 43.81 -23.45 -35.46
N SER A 3 43.77 -24.47 -34.63
CA SER A 3 42.64 -25.31 -34.30
C SER A 3 41.56 -24.66 -33.43
N ALA A 4 40.33 -25.03 -33.69
CA ALA A 4 39.08 -24.59 -33.04
C ALA A 4 38.91 -24.98 -31.55
N THR A 5 39.93 -25.52 -30.90
CA THR A 5 39.83 -26.15 -29.56
C THR A 5 40.08 -25.17 -28.39
N THR A 6 40.61 -23.97 -28.65
CA THR A 6 40.97 -23.01 -27.58
C THR A 6 39.82 -22.05 -27.20
N ALA A 7 38.90 -21.81 -28.10
CA ALA A 7 37.78 -20.88 -27.87
C ALA A 7 36.67 -21.46 -26.93
N ALA A 8 36.48 -22.78 -26.95
CA ALA A 8 35.44 -23.45 -26.15
C ALA A 8 35.74 -23.49 -24.63
N LYS A 9 37.01 -23.52 -24.22
CA LYS A 9 37.40 -23.57 -22.80
C LYS A 9 37.27 -22.22 -22.09
N THR A 10 37.39 -21.10 -22.81
CA THR A 10 37.28 -19.75 -22.21
C THR A 10 35.85 -19.35 -22.00
N ALA A 11 34.94 -19.74 -22.89
CA ALA A 11 33.51 -19.45 -22.75
C ALA A 11 32.85 -20.17 -21.55
N THR A 12 33.27 -21.42 -21.27
CA THR A 12 32.73 -22.22 -20.16
C THR A 12 33.15 -21.66 -18.78
N LYS A 13 34.32 -21.05 -18.68
CA LYS A 13 34.83 -20.49 -17.43
C LYS A 13 34.13 -19.17 -17.07
N THR A 14 33.78 -18.35 -18.06
CA THR A 14 33.10 -17.07 -17.86
C THR A 14 31.61 -17.25 -17.46
N VAL A 15 30.96 -18.26 -18.03
CA VAL A 15 29.54 -18.56 -17.66
C VAL A 15 29.45 -19.15 -16.25
N ARG A 16 30.45 -19.92 -15.79
CA ARG A 16 30.44 -20.49 -14.44
C ARG A 16 30.69 -19.45 -13.34
N THR A 17 31.54 -18.45 -13.60
CA THR A 17 31.78 -17.33 -12.65
C THR A 17 30.59 -16.37 -12.56
N ALA A 18 29.88 -16.11 -13.66
CA ALA A 18 28.70 -15.29 -13.63
C ALA A 18 27.51 -15.93 -12.88
N LYS A 19 27.34 -17.27 -12.97
CA LYS A 19 26.28 -17.99 -12.27
C LYS A 19 26.50 -18.09 -10.75
N THR A 20 27.74 -18.26 -10.31
CA THR A 20 28.07 -18.29 -8.88
C THR A 20 28.04 -16.90 -8.24
N ALA A 21 28.36 -15.84 -8.98
CA ALA A 21 28.22 -14.46 -8.49
C ALA A 21 26.75 -14.07 -8.27
N ASN A 22 25.84 -14.51 -9.13
CA ASN A 22 24.42 -14.14 -9.03
C ASN A 22 23.69 -14.85 -7.88
N THR A 23 24.07 -16.08 -7.53
CA THR A 23 23.48 -16.81 -6.38
C THR A 23 24.05 -16.34 -5.04
N ALA A 24 25.33 -15.99 -4.98
CA ALA A 24 25.93 -15.39 -3.79
C ALA A 24 25.40 -13.97 -3.51
N ASP A 25 25.15 -13.16 -4.55
CA ASP A 25 24.60 -11.83 -4.44
C ASP A 25 23.11 -11.86 -4.01
N ALA A 26 22.31 -12.83 -4.46
CA ALA A 26 20.95 -13.03 -4.00
C ALA A 26 20.87 -13.47 -2.53
N SER A 27 21.75 -14.38 -2.09
CA SER A 27 21.84 -14.79 -0.68
C SER A 27 22.33 -13.65 0.21
N ALA A 28 23.36 -12.93 -0.20
CA ALA A 28 23.88 -11.79 0.56
C ALA A 28 22.86 -10.65 0.68
N LYS A 29 22.02 -10.41 -0.36
CA LYS A 29 20.91 -9.44 -0.30
C LYS A 29 19.82 -9.91 0.64
N THR A 30 19.48 -11.19 0.66
CA THR A 30 18.48 -11.75 1.59
C THR A 30 18.97 -11.66 3.03
N ASP A 31 20.24 -11.96 3.28
CA ASP A 31 20.87 -11.85 4.61
C ASP A 31 20.97 -10.38 5.07
N ALA A 32 21.29 -9.45 4.16
CA ALA A 32 21.32 -8.02 4.44
C ALA A 32 19.91 -7.47 4.77
N ILE A 33 18.86 -7.93 4.07
CA ILE A 33 17.47 -7.60 4.35
C ILE A 33 17.06 -8.09 5.75
N THR A 34 17.45 -9.32 6.10
CA THR A 34 17.16 -9.92 7.42
C THR A 34 17.91 -9.21 8.56
N GLU A 35 19.15 -8.79 8.31
CA GLU A 35 19.96 -8.03 9.29
C GLU A 35 19.46 -6.57 9.46
N ALA A 36 19.04 -5.91 8.37
CA ALA A 36 18.43 -4.58 8.43
C ALA A 36 17.13 -4.58 9.27
N GLY A 37 16.36 -5.68 9.17
CA GLY A 37 15.15 -5.87 9.99
C GLY A 37 15.42 -5.94 11.49
N LYS A 38 16.60 -6.45 11.91
CA LYS A 38 17.01 -6.48 13.33
C LYS A 38 17.37 -5.10 13.90
N LYS A 39 17.62 -4.11 13.05
CA LYS A 39 17.90 -2.71 13.42
C LYS A 39 16.69 -1.79 13.18
N ALA A 40 15.54 -2.33 12.78
CA ALA A 40 14.35 -1.54 12.59
C ALA A 40 13.99 -0.82 13.89
N ARG A 41 13.89 0.51 13.82
CA ARG A 41 13.41 1.33 14.95
C ARG A 41 12.04 0.80 15.38
N PRO A 42 11.74 0.73 16.68
CA PRO A 42 10.39 0.42 17.13
C PRO A 42 9.49 1.57 16.69
N TRP A 43 8.87 1.37 15.52
CA TRP A 43 7.94 2.33 14.97
C TRP A 43 6.53 1.99 15.46
N GLN A 44 5.89 2.96 16.07
CA GLN A 44 4.46 2.96 16.27
C GLN A 44 3.87 3.88 15.19
N PRO A 45 2.93 3.41 14.35
CA PRO A 45 2.23 4.29 13.46
C PRO A 45 1.68 5.47 14.25
N PRO A 46 1.68 6.70 13.71
CA PRO A 46 0.70 7.67 14.13
C PRO A 46 -0.65 7.10 13.72
N LEU A 47 -1.13 6.18 14.51
CA LEU A 47 -2.50 5.73 14.46
C LEU A 47 -3.31 7.00 14.62
N ALA A 48 -4.21 7.27 13.72
CA ALA A 48 -5.38 8.00 14.13
C ALA A 48 -5.79 7.30 15.42
N ASN A 49 -5.54 7.94 16.58
CA ASN A 49 -5.80 7.34 17.88
C ASN A 49 -7.30 7.22 18.06
N ILE A 50 -7.81 6.21 17.40
CA ILE A 50 -9.19 5.90 17.40
C ILE A 50 -9.38 4.98 18.56
N ALA A 51 -10.36 5.32 19.33
CA ALA A 51 -10.81 4.63 20.49
C ALA A 51 -10.69 3.11 20.34
N GLN A 52 -9.52 2.58 20.69
CA GLN A 52 -9.45 1.19 21.12
C GLN A 52 -9.91 1.21 22.57
N GLU A 53 -10.92 0.43 22.88
CA GLU A 53 -11.20 0.05 24.25
C GLU A 53 -9.98 -0.72 24.81
N SER A 54 -8.96 0.01 25.24
CA SER A 54 -7.98 -0.49 26.17
C SER A 54 -8.35 0.12 27.54
N ASP A 55 -8.82 -0.71 28.42
CA ASP A 55 -9.05 -0.40 29.82
C ASP A 55 -10.15 0.62 30.16
N GLY A 56 -11.26 0.65 29.36
CA GLY A 56 -12.44 1.46 29.74
C GLY A 56 -12.27 2.97 29.66
N LYS A 57 -11.16 3.48 29.12
CA LYS A 57 -10.95 4.92 28.89
C LYS A 57 -11.42 5.29 27.49
N LYS A 58 -12.44 6.14 27.40
CA LYS A 58 -12.87 6.75 26.13
C LYS A 58 -11.71 7.58 25.58
N THR A 59 -11.15 7.16 24.45
CA THR A 59 -10.15 7.93 23.73
C THR A 59 -10.83 9.10 22.99
N LYS A 60 -10.13 10.23 22.85
CA LYS A 60 -10.63 11.40 22.13
C LYS A 60 -10.88 11.02 20.66
N PRO A 61 -12.05 11.35 20.08
CA PRO A 61 -12.29 11.12 18.66
C PRO A 61 -11.21 11.79 17.80
N CYS A 62 -10.75 11.08 16.77
CA CYS A 62 -9.83 11.60 15.76
C CYS A 62 -10.49 12.75 15.00
N LYS A 63 -9.79 13.87 14.85
CA LYS A 63 -10.14 14.97 13.96
C LYS A 63 -8.99 15.13 12.96
N LEU A 64 -9.32 15.37 11.69
CA LEU A 64 -8.30 15.57 10.66
C LEU A 64 -7.47 16.83 10.90
N ASP A 65 -8.04 17.85 11.53
CA ASP A 65 -7.33 19.07 11.94
C ASP A 65 -6.21 18.80 13.00
N ASP A 66 -6.24 17.66 13.68
CA ASP A 66 -5.16 17.26 14.60
C ASP A 66 -3.92 16.73 13.83
N PHE A 67 -3.99 16.56 12.50
CA PHE A 67 -2.91 16.07 11.64
C PHE A 67 -2.48 17.15 10.65
N ASP A 68 -1.25 17.66 10.78
CA ASP A 68 -0.69 18.56 9.78
C ASP A 68 -0.41 17.82 8.46
N PRO A 69 -1.09 18.16 7.35
CA PRO A 69 -0.86 17.52 6.05
C PRO A 69 0.50 17.81 5.44
N ALA A 70 1.22 18.81 5.95
CA ALA A 70 2.56 19.18 5.54
C ALA A 70 3.65 18.55 6.42
N ALA A 71 3.31 17.90 7.52
CA ALA A 71 4.25 17.23 8.41
C ALA A 71 5.10 16.17 7.67
N LYS A 72 6.31 15.96 8.13
CA LYS A 72 7.27 15.02 7.53
C LYS A 72 7.93 14.13 8.58
N PRO A 73 7.16 13.34 9.37
CA PRO A 73 7.69 12.59 10.50
C PRO A 73 8.72 11.51 10.14
N PHE A 74 8.81 11.11 8.88
CA PHE A 74 9.76 10.11 8.37
C PHE A 74 10.97 10.72 7.65
N SER A 75 10.96 12.05 7.41
CA SER A 75 12.03 12.74 6.70
C SER A 75 13.27 12.93 7.60
N ASN A 76 14.45 12.80 7.01
CA ASN A 76 15.72 13.16 7.64
C ASN A 76 16.05 14.66 7.46
N GLY A 77 15.14 15.45 6.87
CA GLY A 77 15.28 16.89 6.66
C GLY A 77 15.82 17.28 5.29
N ASP A 78 16.41 16.35 4.53
CA ASP A 78 16.92 16.57 3.17
C ASP A 78 16.04 15.86 2.15
N LYS A 79 15.50 16.63 1.20
CA LYS A 79 14.64 16.14 0.11
C LYS A 79 15.38 15.17 -0.83
N ALA A 80 16.67 15.34 -1.06
CA ALA A 80 17.46 14.47 -1.92
C ALA A 80 17.71 13.13 -1.22
N GLN A 81 18.01 13.15 0.08
CA GLN A 81 18.17 11.95 0.89
C GLN A 81 16.84 11.18 1.01
N ASP A 82 15.73 11.86 1.29
CA ASP A 82 14.40 11.24 1.31
C ASP A 82 14.07 10.54 -0.01
N LYS A 83 14.42 11.17 -1.15
CA LYS A 83 14.22 10.57 -2.47
C LYS A 83 15.10 9.33 -2.67
N ALA A 84 16.38 9.39 -2.29
CA ALA A 84 17.29 8.25 -2.37
C ALA A 84 16.81 7.09 -1.46
N GLU A 85 16.28 7.39 -0.29
CA GLU A 85 15.73 6.39 0.63
C GLU A 85 14.47 5.72 0.06
N VAL A 86 13.57 6.46 -0.62
CA VAL A 86 12.43 5.88 -1.34
C VAL A 86 12.88 4.90 -2.41
N GLU A 87 13.91 5.22 -3.19
CA GLU A 87 14.47 4.33 -4.20
C GLU A 87 15.11 3.07 -3.58
N SER A 88 15.81 3.22 -2.46
CA SER A 88 16.39 2.09 -1.71
C SER A 88 15.29 1.18 -1.16
N LEU A 89 14.26 1.76 -0.57
CA LEU A 89 13.10 1.02 -0.05
C LEU A 89 12.35 0.29 -1.17
N ALA A 90 12.25 0.87 -2.37
CA ALA A 90 11.60 0.19 -3.50
C ALA A 90 12.35 -1.08 -3.93
N VAL A 91 13.69 -1.10 -3.84
CA VAL A 91 14.50 -2.30 -4.09
C VAL A 91 14.33 -3.34 -2.98
N GLU A 92 14.32 -2.90 -1.72
CA GLU A 92 14.11 -3.78 -0.57
C GLU A 92 12.71 -4.42 -0.61
N LEU A 93 11.69 -3.63 -0.95
CA LEU A 93 10.31 -4.08 -1.08
C LEU A 93 10.11 -5.10 -2.21
N ASP A 94 10.86 -4.99 -3.32
CA ASP A 94 10.85 -5.99 -4.39
C ASP A 94 11.36 -7.35 -3.87
N GLY A 95 12.48 -7.34 -3.13
CA GLY A 95 13.00 -8.56 -2.49
C GLY A 95 12.04 -9.18 -1.47
N LEU A 96 11.44 -8.36 -0.61
CA LEU A 96 10.46 -8.81 0.38
C LEU A 96 9.17 -9.33 -0.29
N GLN A 97 8.72 -8.69 -1.35
CA GLN A 97 7.55 -9.14 -2.11
C GLN A 97 7.78 -10.49 -2.77
N ASN A 98 8.95 -10.71 -3.36
CA ASN A 98 9.30 -12.01 -3.94
C ASN A 98 9.31 -13.12 -2.87
N LEU A 99 9.85 -12.83 -1.69
CA LEU A 99 9.84 -13.74 -0.56
C LEU A 99 8.40 -14.00 -0.04
N PHE A 100 7.58 -12.95 0.05
CA PHE A 100 6.17 -13.05 0.42
C PHE A 100 5.38 -13.92 -0.55
N TYR A 101 5.61 -13.74 -1.86
CA TYR A 101 4.99 -14.53 -2.91
C TYR A 101 5.38 -16.02 -2.83
N ALA A 102 6.62 -16.31 -2.49
CA ALA A 102 7.11 -17.69 -2.33
C ALA A 102 6.60 -18.34 -1.03
N ASP A 103 6.52 -17.59 0.06
CA ASP A 103 6.13 -18.06 1.40
C ASP A 103 4.67 -18.56 1.45
N LYS A 104 3.74 -17.87 0.82
CA LYS A 104 2.32 -18.23 0.70
C LYS A 104 1.53 -18.45 2.00
N ARG A 105 2.07 -18.07 3.17
CA ARG A 105 1.33 -18.19 4.43
C ARG A 105 0.32 -17.05 4.62
N TYR A 106 0.56 -15.89 4.03
CA TYR A 106 -0.20 -14.67 4.26
C TYR A 106 -0.76 -14.11 2.95
N LYS A 107 -1.69 -13.17 3.09
CA LYS A 107 -2.26 -12.33 2.04
C LYS A 107 -2.06 -10.88 2.45
N LEU A 108 -1.81 -9.97 1.50
CA LEU A 108 -1.64 -8.55 1.81
C LEU A 108 -2.64 -7.72 1.02
N LEU A 109 -3.43 -6.92 1.74
CA LEU A 109 -4.34 -5.92 1.17
C LEU A 109 -3.88 -4.53 1.60
N VAL A 110 -3.58 -3.68 0.62
CA VAL A 110 -3.22 -2.27 0.84
C VAL A 110 -4.33 -1.38 0.32
N LEU A 111 -4.90 -0.55 1.17
CA LEU A 111 -5.96 0.40 0.82
C LEU A 111 -5.40 1.82 0.79
N LEU A 112 -5.55 2.51 -0.36
CA LEU A 112 -5.19 3.91 -0.53
C LEU A 112 -6.46 4.74 -0.66
N GLN A 113 -6.78 5.53 0.37
CA GLN A 113 -7.90 6.47 0.40
C GLN A 113 -7.42 7.92 0.53
N GLY A 114 -8.27 8.86 0.20
CA GLY A 114 -8.01 10.29 0.29
C GLY A 114 -8.78 11.05 -0.79
N THR A 115 -8.92 12.35 -0.60
CA THR A 115 -9.60 13.25 -1.53
C THR A 115 -8.99 13.22 -2.94
N ASP A 116 -9.65 13.80 -3.91
CA ASP A 116 -9.09 13.92 -5.24
C ASP A 116 -7.76 14.69 -5.19
N THR A 117 -6.84 14.30 -6.04
CA THR A 117 -5.44 14.78 -6.08
C THR A 117 -4.57 14.43 -4.86
N SER A 118 -5.06 13.71 -3.84
CA SER A 118 -4.24 13.33 -2.66
C SER A 118 -2.99 12.53 -3.00
N GLY A 119 -2.93 11.95 -4.21
CA GLY A 119 -1.73 11.31 -4.75
C GLY A 119 -1.74 9.80 -4.72
N LYS A 120 -2.90 9.16 -4.67
CA LYS A 120 -3.06 7.70 -4.74
C LYS A 120 -2.28 7.07 -5.91
N ASP A 121 -2.47 7.57 -7.15
CA ASP A 121 -1.71 7.09 -8.33
C ASP A 121 -0.20 7.32 -8.20
N GLY A 122 0.18 8.47 -7.59
CA GLY A 122 1.58 8.79 -7.36
C GLY A 122 2.23 7.87 -6.32
N THR A 123 1.46 7.36 -5.36
CA THR A 123 1.89 6.33 -4.41
C THR A 123 2.10 5.00 -5.11
N LEU A 124 1.16 4.57 -5.97
CA LEU A 124 1.31 3.35 -6.77
C LEU A 124 2.61 3.38 -7.58
N ARG A 125 2.87 4.47 -8.29
CA ARG A 125 4.08 4.64 -9.10
C ARG A 125 5.36 4.82 -8.30
N GLY A 126 5.29 5.36 -7.09
CA GLY A 126 6.48 5.70 -6.32
C GLY A 126 6.90 4.65 -5.30
N VAL A 127 5.99 3.78 -4.87
CA VAL A 127 6.24 2.76 -3.85
C VAL A 127 6.28 1.35 -4.46
N PHE A 128 5.36 1.05 -5.38
CA PHE A 128 5.14 -0.32 -5.87
C PHE A 128 5.72 -0.59 -7.27
N ASN A 129 6.40 0.37 -7.88
CA ASN A 129 6.84 0.31 -9.28
C ASN A 129 7.91 -0.75 -9.58
N ARG A 130 8.61 -1.24 -8.59
CA ARG A 130 9.66 -2.28 -8.73
C ARG A 130 9.17 -3.68 -8.41
N MET A 131 8.03 -3.79 -7.72
CA MET A 131 7.49 -5.10 -7.33
C MET A 131 7.03 -5.91 -8.54
N SER A 132 7.25 -7.22 -8.49
CA SER A 132 6.88 -8.13 -9.57
C SER A 132 5.36 -8.20 -9.77
N PRO A 133 4.87 -8.05 -11.02
CA PRO A 133 3.45 -8.21 -11.32
C PRO A 133 2.92 -9.63 -11.12
N LEU A 134 3.78 -10.62 -10.91
CA LEU A 134 3.37 -12.01 -10.62
C LEU A 134 2.65 -12.14 -9.28
N GLY A 135 2.98 -11.31 -8.31
CA GLY A 135 2.38 -11.38 -6.97
C GLY A 135 1.75 -10.07 -6.52
N VAL A 136 1.73 -9.03 -7.36
CA VAL A 136 1.18 -7.71 -7.02
C VAL A 136 0.13 -7.29 -8.02
N HIS A 137 -1.08 -7.06 -7.54
CA HIS A 137 -2.21 -6.64 -8.35
C HIS A 137 -2.76 -5.30 -7.86
N THR A 138 -3.28 -4.51 -8.79
CA THR A 138 -3.86 -3.20 -8.46
C THR A 138 -5.26 -3.08 -9.03
N VAL A 139 -6.19 -2.60 -8.20
CA VAL A 139 -7.55 -2.28 -8.62
C VAL A 139 -7.81 -0.80 -8.37
N GLY A 140 -8.20 -0.07 -9.42
CA GLY A 140 -8.72 1.29 -9.34
C GLY A 140 -10.25 1.25 -9.32
N TRP A 141 -10.84 1.47 -8.14
CA TRP A 141 -12.28 1.42 -7.99
C TRP A 141 -12.96 2.66 -8.58
N LYS A 142 -14.00 2.42 -9.33
CA LYS A 142 -14.89 3.43 -9.93
C LYS A 142 -16.29 3.30 -9.34
N ALA A 143 -17.19 4.21 -9.74
CA ALA A 143 -18.61 4.06 -9.44
C ALA A 143 -19.09 2.66 -9.84
N PRO A 144 -19.95 2.01 -9.02
CA PRO A 144 -20.42 0.66 -9.31
C PRO A 144 -21.29 0.63 -10.60
N THR A 145 -21.15 -0.45 -11.35
CA THR A 145 -22.00 -0.76 -12.50
C THR A 145 -23.44 -1.07 -12.03
N GLU A 146 -24.38 -1.24 -12.97
CA GLU A 146 -25.76 -1.66 -12.62
C GLU A 146 -25.79 -3.05 -11.99
N ASP A 147 -25.02 -3.98 -12.50
CA ASP A 147 -24.87 -5.32 -11.95
C ASP A 147 -24.26 -5.28 -10.52
N GLU A 148 -23.21 -4.54 -10.32
CA GLU A 148 -22.60 -4.35 -8.99
C GLU A 148 -23.56 -3.70 -7.98
N ARG A 149 -24.46 -2.80 -8.44
CA ARG A 149 -25.47 -2.19 -7.59
C ARG A 149 -26.65 -3.10 -7.25
N ALA A 150 -26.89 -4.14 -8.08
CA ALA A 150 -27.91 -5.14 -7.81
C ALA A 150 -27.51 -6.11 -6.67
N HIS A 151 -26.23 -6.14 -6.32
CA HIS A 151 -25.67 -6.92 -5.22
C HIS A 151 -25.38 -6.04 -3.99
N ASP A 152 -24.98 -6.64 -2.87
CA ASP A 152 -24.44 -5.89 -1.75
C ASP A 152 -23.12 -5.18 -2.13
N PHE A 153 -22.80 -4.08 -1.45
CA PHE A 153 -21.66 -3.22 -1.81
C PHE A 153 -20.29 -3.89 -1.61
N LEU A 154 -20.21 -4.99 -0.86
CA LEU A 154 -18.97 -5.76 -0.64
C LEU A 154 -18.80 -6.89 -1.67
N TRP A 155 -19.84 -7.27 -2.41
CA TRP A 155 -19.78 -8.36 -3.38
C TRP A 155 -18.64 -8.19 -4.39
N ARG A 156 -18.57 -7.03 -5.06
CA ARG A 156 -17.49 -6.70 -6.02
C ARG A 156 -16.11 -6.63 -5.36
N ILE A 157 -16.07 -6.23 -4.09
CA ILE A 157 -14.85 -6.10 -3.30
C ILE A 157 -14.28 -7.48 -2.98
N HIS A 158 -15.13 -8.40 -2.51
CA HIS A 158 -14.71 -9.75 -2.12
C HIS A 158 -14.08 -10.51 -3.30
N ALA A 159 -14.62 -10.36 -4.51
CA ALA A 159 -14.09 -10.97 -5.74
C ALA A 159 -12.64 -10.51 -6.10
N LYS A 160 -12.13 -9.47 -5.45
CA LYS A 160 -10.78 -8.90 -5.68
C LYS A 160 -9.87 -9.04 -4.46
N MET A 161 -10.21 -9.90 -3.50
CA MET A 161 -9.32 -10.15 -2.38
C MET A 161 -8.09 -10.95 -2.80
N PRO A 162 -6.92 -10.70 -2.18
CA PRO A 162 -5.68 -11.40 -2.53
C PRO A 162 -5.75 -12.88 -2.14
N ALA A 163 -5.15 -13.73 -2.95
CA ALA A 163 -4.84 -15.11 -2.60
C ALA A 163 -3.54 -15.20 -1.78
N ASN A 164 -3.22 -16.40 -1.28
CA ASN A 164 -2.02 -16.65 -0.49
C ASN A 164 -0.74 -16.28 -1.28
N GLY A 165 0.10 -15.45 -0.69
CA GLY A 165 1.31 -14.90 -1.31
C GLY A 165 1.09 -13.66 -2.17
N GLU A 166 -0.16 -13.26 -2.41
CA GLU A 166 -0.47 -12.09 -3.23
C GLU A 166 -0.60 -10.81 -2.41
N THR A 167 -0.20 -9.71 -3.04
CA THR A 167 -0.42 -8.34 -2.58
C THR A 167 -1.45 -7.67 -3.50
N MET A 168 -2.58 -7.29 -2.94
CA MET A 168 -3.60 -6.51 -3.63
C MET A 168 -3.56 -5.06 -3.18
N ILE A 169 -3.53 -4.12 -4.11
CA ILE A 169 -3.50 -2.69 -3.83
C ILE A 169 -4.77 -2.06 -4.39
N PHE A 170 -5.56 -1.46 -3.52
CA PHE A 170 -6.77 -0.74 -3.88
C PHE A 170 -6.51 0.75 -3.96
N ASN A 171 -6.64 1.33 -5.16
CA ASN A 171 -6.74 2.77 -5.38
C ASN A 171 -8.21 3.17 -5.27
N ARG A 172 -8.59 3.82 -4.17
CA ARG A 172 -9.94 3.84 -3.58
C ARG A 172 -10.31 2.44 -3.08
N SER A 173 -11.47 2.25 -2.47
CA SER A 173 -11.86 0.94 -1.94
C SER A 173 -13.36 0.87 -1.65
N HIS A 174 -13.81 -0.15 -0.95
CA HIS A 174 -15.16 -0.27 -0.37
C HIS A 174 -15.53 0.90 0.56
N TYR A 175 -14.56 1.68 1.01
CA TYR A 175 -14.81 2.88 1.79
C TYR A 175 -15.45 4.02 0.98
N GLU A 176 -15.41 3.98 -0.37
CA GLU A 176 -16.18 4.91 -1.20
C GLU A 176 -17.68 4.81 -0.89
N ASP A 177 -18.18 3.63 -0.52
CA ASP A 177 -19.59 3.37 -0.21
C ASP A 177 -20.05 3.95 1.15
N VAL A 178 -19.12 4.47 1.96
CA VAL A 178 -19.38 5.22 3.20
C VAL A 178 -18.80 6.63 3.17
N LEU A 179 -18.32 7.08 2.02
CA LEU A 179 -17.86 8.45 1.76
C LEU A 179 -18.80 9.17 0.80
N VAL A 180 -18.92 8.68 -0.43
CA VAL A 180 -19.71 9.34 -1.48
C VAL A 180 -21.21 9.32 -1.18
N PRO A 181 -21.85 8.16 -0.89
CA PRO A 181 -23.28 8.11 -0.67
C PRO A 181 -23.78 8.98 0.49
N PRO A 182 -23.15 9.02 1.69
CA PRO A 182 -23.61 9.90 2.74
C PRO A 182 -23.40 11.40 2.43
N VAL A 183 -22.29 11.77 1.78
CA VAL A 183 -22.02 13.17 1.39
C VAL A 183 -23.00 13.63 0.32
N SER A 184 -23.43 12.73 -0.57
CA SER A 184 -24.44 12.98 -1.61
C SER A 184 -25.89 12.85 -1.12
N GLY A 185 -26.11 12.44 0.13
CA GLY A 185 -27.45 12.24 0.68
C GLY A 185 -28.19 11.02 0.12
N TRP A 186 -27.48 10.04 -0.44
CA TRP A 186 -28.09 8.84 -1.04
C TRP A 186 -28.40 7.75 0.01
N ILE A 187 -27.77 7.81 1.15
CA ILE A 187 -28.02 6.91 2.30
C ILE A 187 -28.16 7.72 3.59
N THR A 188 -28.91 7.18 4.53
CA THR A 188 -29.12 7.81 5.84
C THR A 188 -27.92 7.65 6.77
N PRO A 189 -27.83 8.41 7.87
CA PRO A 189 -26.82 8.19 8.91
C PRO A 189 -26.86 6.77 9.50
N GLU A 190 -28.05 6.19 9.68
CA GLU A 190 -28.25 4.84 10.20
C GLU A 190 -27.70 3.80 9.23
N GLN A 191 -27.98 3.94 7.93
CA GLN A 191 -27.42 3.09 6.89
C GLN A 191 -25.88 3.22 6.81
N THR A 192 -25.36 4.43 7.01
CA THR A 192 -23.91 4.66 7.06
C THR A 192 -23.28 3.92 8.24
N ALA A 193 -23.87 4.02 9.43
CA ALA A 193 -23.42 3.32 10.63
C ALA A 193 -23.47 1.79 10.45
N GLN A 194 -24.54 1.29 9.81
CA GLN A 194 -24.67 -0.14 9.48
C GLN A 194 -23.54 -0.58 8.53
N ARG A 195 -23.22 0.20 7.50
CA ARG A 195 -22.10 -0.12 6.58
C ARG A 195 -20.76 -0.11 7.29
N TYR A 196 -20.49 0.78 8.24
CA TYR A 196 -19.28 0.73 9.05
C TYR A 196 -19.15 -0.59 9.81
N ALA A 197 -20.23 -1.07 10.44
CA ALA A 197 -20.24 -2.35 11.13
C ALA A 197 -19.95 -3.51 10.16
N GLN A 198 -20.61 -3.54 9.00
CA GLN A 198 -20.41 -4.55 7.95
C GLN A 198 -18.97 -4.56 7.42
N ILE A 199 -18.36 -3.39 7.20
CA ILE A 199 -16.96 -3.27 6.80
C ILE A 199 -16.03 -3.84 7.88
N ASN A 200 -16.26 -3.49 9.14
CA ASN A 200 -15.46 -4.00 10.25
C ASN A 200 -15.53 -5.53 10.36
N ASP A 201 -16.72 -6.11 10.20
CA ASP A 201 -16.91 -7.56 10.23
C ASP A 201 -16.26 -8.24 9.02
N PHE A 202 -16.35 -7.64 7.84
CA PHE A 202 -15.68 -8.12 6.63
C PHE A 202 -14.15 -8.10 6.78
N GLU A 203 -13.58 -7.00 7.23
CA GLU A 203 -12.14 -6.89 7.47
C GLU A 203 -11.68 -7.86 8.58
N ARG A 204 -12.47 -8.04 9.64
CA ARG A 204 -12.18 -9.01 10.70
C ARG A 204 -12.13 -10.42 10.12
N MET A 205 -13.14 -10.82 9.35
CA MET A 205 -13.18 -12.13 8.68
C MET A 205 -11.92 -12.34 7.82
N LEU A 206 -11.50 -11.34 7.05
CA LEU A 206 -10.30 -11.43 6.22
C LEU A 206 -9.04 -11.61 7.06
N THR A 207 -8.90 -10.87 8.15
CA THR A 207 -7.71 -10.96 9.02
C THR A 207 -7.64 -12.26 9.78
N GLU A 208 -8.77 -12.80 10.27
CA GLU A 208 -8.86 -14.11 10.88
C GLU A 208 -8.48 -15.24 9.89
N ASN A 209 -8.60 -14.98 8.59
CA ASN A 209 -8.17 -15.89 7.52
C ASN A 209 -6.78 -15.56 6.94
N GLY A 210 -5.95 -14.80 7.67
CA GLY A 210 -4.55 -14.55 7.33
C GLY A 210 -4.31 -13.42 6.35
N THR A 211 -5.26 -12.52 6.16
CA THR A 211 -5.07 -11.29 5.36
C THR A 211 -4.54 -10.17 6.26
N ILE A 212 -3.41 -9.62 5.90
CA ILE A 212 -2.86 -8.41 6.52
C ILE A 212 -3.45 -7.22 5.78
N ILE A 213 -4.07 -6.29 6.52
CA ILE A 213 -4.73 -5.12 5.92
C ILE A 213 -3.99 -3.85 6.36
N LEU A 214 -3.43 -3.12 5.39
CA LEU A 214 -2.81 -1.82 5.61
C LEU A 214 -3.69 -0.73 5.00
N LYS A 215 -4.18 0.18 5.83
CA LYS A 215 -5.10 1.25 5.42
C LYS A 215 -4.41 2.60 5.53
N PHE A 216 -4.27 3.30 4.40
CA PHE A 216 -3.64 4.61 4.31
C PHE A 216 -4.62 5.67 3.85
N MET A 217 -4.89 6.66 4.71
CA MET A 217 -5.63 7.88 4.37
C MET A 217 -4.64 8.98 4.00
N LEU A 218 -4.57 9.34 2.72
CA LEU A 218 -3.68 10.38 2.21
C LEU A 218 -4.29 11.74 2.48
N HIS A 219 -3.75 12.43 3.49
CA HIS A 219 -4.25 13.72 3.96
C HIS A 219 -3.49 14.87 3.30
N ILE A 220 -4.21 15.70 2.54
CA ILE A 220 -3.71 16.94 1.95
C ILE A 220 -4.50 18.13 2.45
N SER A 221 -3.88 19.33 2.41
CA SER A 221 -4.59 20.56 2.70
C SER A 221 -5.52 20.98 1.55
N PHE A 222 -6.46 21.86 1.86
CA PHE A 222 -7.36 22.45 0.87
C PHE A 222 -6.58 23.25 -0.19
N GLU A 223 -5.53 23.95 0.22
CA GLU A 223 -4.65 24.73 -0.66
C GLU A 223 -3.87 23.80 -1.58
N GLU A 224 -3.25 22.76 -1.06
CA GLU A 224 -2.50 21.78 -1.85
C GLU A 224 -3.40 21.10 -2.89
N GLN A 225 -4.66 20.80 -2.55
CA GLN A 225 -5.63 20.27 -3.51
C GLN A 225 -5.85 21.24 -4.66
N ARG A 226 -6.03 22.54 -4.36
CA ARG A 226 -6.20 23.58 -5.38
C ARG A 226 -5.02 23.64 -6.33
N GLU A 227 -3.80 23.67 -5.78
CA GLU A 227 -2.57 23.73 -6.58
C GLU A 227 -2.46 22.50 -7.50
N ARG A 228 -2.74 21.31 -6.99
CA ARG A 228 -2.68 20.09 -7.81
C ARG A 228 -3.78 19.99 -8.86
N LEU A 229 -4.95 20.55 -8.62
CA LEU A 229 -6.00 20.65 -9.64
C LEU A 229 -5.60 21.67 -10.70
N GLN A 230 -5.01 22.81 -10.31
CA GLN A 230 -4.49 23.79 -11.24
C GLN A 230 -3.35 23.21 -12.09
N GLU A 231 -2.39 22.48 -11.49
CA GLU A 231 -1.35 21.75 -12.24
C GLU A 231 -1.92 20.81 -13.32
N ARG A 232 -3.12 20.23 -13.11
CA ARG A 232 -3.78 19.40 -14.13
C ARG A 232 -4.36 20.20 -15.28
N ILE A 233 -4.81 21.42 -15.01
CA ILE A 233 -5.36 22.33 -16.03
C ILE A 233 -4.23 22.96 -16.84
N ASP A 234 -3.12 23.32 -16.19
CA ASP A 234 -2.00 24.01 -16.81
C ASP A 234 -1.09 23.09 -17.65
N ASP A 235 -1.18 21.76 -17.45
CA ASP A 235 -0.34 20.77 -18.12
C ASP A 235 -1.19 19.88 -19.04
N ASP A 236 -1.09 20.09 -20.35
CA ASP A 236 -1.82 19.34 -21.38
C ASP A 236 -1.66 17.81 -21.22
N ALA A 237 -0.49 17.34 -20.77
CA ALA A 237 -0.25 15.92 -20.51
C ALA A 237 -1.05 15.39 -19.31
N LYS A 238 -1.68 16.28 -18.53
CA LYS A 238 -2.51 15.91 -17.36
C LYS A 238 -4.01 16.17 -17.56
N HIS A 239 -4.44 16.82 -18.65
CA HIS A 239 -5.85 17.13 -18.92
C HIS A 239 -6.76 15.91 -18.79
N TRP A 240 -6.31 14.74 -19.26
CA TRP A 240 -7.07 13.49 -19.16
C TRP A 240 -7.39 13.02 -17.72
N LYS A 241 -6.73 13.61 -16.72
CA LYS A 241 -6.96 13.36 -15.28
C LYS A 241 -7.92 14.34 -14.65
N PHE A 242 -8.29 15.39 -15.35
CA PHE A 242 -9.16 16.44 -14.85
C PHE A 242 -10.59 16.24 -15.34
N ALA A 243 -11.54 16.36 -14.45
CA ALA A 243 -12.96 16.40 -14.76
C ALA A 243 -13.61 17.63 -14.09
N LEU A 244 -14.62 18.20 -14.73
CA LEU A 244 -15.40 19.30 -14.12
C LEU A 244 -16.01 18.88 -12.76
N GLY A 245 -16.32 17.60 -12.59
CA GLY A 245 -16.75 17.02 -11.32
C GLY A 245 -15.74 17.18 -10.17
N ASP A 246 -14.44 17.32 -10.45
CA ASP A 246 -13.42 17.59 -9.43
C ASP A 246 -13.64 18.94 -8.75
N ILE A 247 -14.15 19.95 -9.50
CA ILE A 247 -14.50 21.27 -8.98
C ILE A 247 -15.72 21.17 -8.06
N GLU A 248 -16.73 20.42 -8.46
CA GLU A 248 -17.93 20.23 -7.66
C GLU A 248 -17.63 19.45 -6.37
N ALA A 249 -16.83 18.40 -6.46
CA ALA A 249 -16.36 17.66 -5.29
C ALA A 249 -15.56 18.54 -4.33
N ARG A 250 -14.76 19.49 -4.84
CA ARG A 250 -14.01 20.45 -4.01
C ARG A 250 -14.93 21.38 -3.23
N LYS A 251 -16.08 21.78 -3.76
CA LYS A 251 -17.09 22.59 -3.03
C LYS A 251 -17.60 21.85 -1.79
N LEU A 252 -17.58 20.53 -1.81
CA LEU A 252 -17.99 19.64 -0.72
C LEU A 252 -16.83 19.27 0.22
N TRP A 253 -15.73 20.05 0.24
CA TRP A 253 -14.55 19.76 1.06
C TRP A 253 -14.89 19.46 2.52
N LYS A 254 -15.61 20.37 3.19
CA LYS A 254 -15.99 20.20 4.61
C LYS A 254 -16.85 18.96 4.86
N PRO A 255 -17.91 18.68 4.09
CA PRO A 255 -18.64 17.41 4.16
C PRO A 255 -17.75 16.17 4.01
N TYR A 256 -16.82 16.17 3.05
CA TYR A 256 -15.88 15.06 2.88
C TYR A 256 -14.90 14.92 4.04
N GLN A 257 -14.34 16.04 4.58
CA GLN A 257 -13.50 15.96 5.78
C GLN A 257 -14.25 15.32 6.94
N LYS A 258 -15.51 15.71 7.15
CA LYS A 258 -16.35 15.12 8.19
C LYS A 258 -16.65 13.64 7.95
N ALA A 259 -16.90 13.26 6.71
CA ALA A 259 -17.11 11.86 6.33
C ALA A 259 -15.83 11.01 6.58
N TYR A 260 -14.63 11.53 6.26
CA TYR A 260 -13.36 10.88 6.58
C TYR A 260 -13.14 10.75 8.10
N GLU A 261 -13.40 11.79 8.89
CA GLU A 261 -13.33 11.70 10.36
C GLU A 261 -14.24 10.60 10.92
N ASN A 262 -15.49 10.56 10.45
CA ASN A 262 -16.44 9.55 10.88
C ASN A 262 -15.98 8.14 10.50
N LEU A 263 -15.49 7.96 9.27
CA LEU A 263 -14.94 6.71 8.77
C LEU A 263 -13.74 6.26 9.61
N LEU A 264 -12.76 7.14 9.82
CA LEU A 264 -11.57 6.85 10.62
C LEU A 264 -11.96 6.41 12.04
N ASN A 265 -12.87 7.14 12.68
CA ASN A 265 -13.33 6.83 14.04
C ASN A 265 -14.15 5.53 14.13
N ALA A 266 -14.91 5.20 13.11
CA ALA A 266 -15.79 4.05 13.12
C ALA A 266 -15.09 2.74 12.70
N THR A 267 -14.01 2.84 11.90
CA THR A 267 -13.43 1.66 11.23
C THR A 267 -11.94 1.45 11.45
N SER A 268 -11.28 2.21 12.33
CA SER A 268 -9.92 1.89 12.75
C SER A 268 -9.97 0.87 13.87
N THR A 269 -9.86 -0.38 13.51
CA THR A 269 -9.95 -1.51 14.44
C THR A 269 -8.54 -1.98 14.83
N THR A 270 -8.45 -2.82 15.88
CA THR A 270 -7.17 -3.42 16.31
C THR A 270 -6.56 -4.33 15.25
N TRP A 271 -7.40 -4.98 14.46
CA TRP A 271 -6.97 -5.90 13.41
C TRP A 271 -6.68 -5.23 12.07
N ALA A 272 -7.24 -4.04 11.82
CA ALA A 272 -7.03 -3.26 10.62
C ALA A 272 -7.09 -1.75 10.92
N PRO A 273 -6.05 -1.18 11.55
CA PRO A 273 -6.03 0.24 11.90
C PRO A 273 -5.79 1.11 10.67
N TRP A 274 -6.31 2.35 10.72
CA TRP A 274 -5.99 3.38 9.76
C TRP A 274 -4.71 4.12 10.09
N THR A 275 -3.93 4.43 9.08
CA THR A 275 -2.80 5.36 9.15
C THR A 275 -3.12 6.62 8.35
N VAL A 276 -3.16 7.78 9.01
CA VAL A 276 -3.23 9.08 8.34
C VAL A 276 -1.84 9.45 7.87
N VAL A 277 -1.68 9.66 6.57
CA VAL A 277 -0.40 9.97 5.93
C VAL A 277 -0.39 11.43 5.48
N PRO A 278 0.46 12.30 6.06
CA PRO A 278 0.67 13.64 5.54
C PRO A 278 1.14 13.58 4.09
N ALA A 279 0.38 14.18 3.16
CA ALA A 279 0.54 13.94 1.74
C ALA A 279 0.74 15.20 0.88
N ASN A 280 0.96 16.38 1.50
CA ASN A 280 1.38 17.57 0.76
C ASN A 280 2.74 17.33 0.11
N SER A 281 3.70 16.72 0.80
CA SER A 281 4.96 16.29 0.19
C SER A 281 4.80 14.93 -0.50
N LYS A 282 4.92 14.91 -1.84
CA LYS A 282 4.83 13.68 -2.65
C LYS A 282 5.94 12.67 -2.28
N ILE A 283 7.14 13.15 -1.95
CA ILE A 283 8.30 12.31 -1.58
C ILE A 283 8.08 11.73 -0.18
N HIS A 284 7.77 12.57 0.81
CA HIS A 284 7.55 12.12 2.19
C HIS A 284 6.39 11.11 2.28
N ARG A 285 5.28 11.35 1.58
CA ARG A 285 4.17 10.39 1.48
C ARG A 285 4.66 9.00 1.03
N ASN A 286 5.47 8.95 -0.04
CA ASN A 286 6.01 7.70 -0.55
C ASN A 286 6.99 7.07 0.43
N LEU A 287 7.87 7.86 1.05
CA LEU A 287 8.82 7.41 2.06
C LEU A 287 8.08 6.77 3.25
N MET A 288 7.10 7.46 3.80
CA MET A 288 6.31 6.96 4.91
C MET A 288 5.62 5.64 4.57
N ILE A 289 4.91 5.56 3.43
CA ILE A 289 4.18 4.35 3.05
C ILE A 289 5.14 3.19 2.76
N ALA A 290 6.25 3.44 2.05
CA ALA A 290 7.24 2.41 1.77
C ALA A 290 7.87 1.85 3.06
N THR A 291 8.23 2.71 4.01
CA THR A 291 8.77 2.31 5.31
C THR A 291 7.77 1.46 6.08
N LEU A 292 6.50 1.88 6.13
CA LEU A 292 5.44 1.15 6.84
C LEU A 292 5.15 -0.22 6.25
N LEU A 293 5.14 -0.29 4.92
CA LEU A 293 4.95 -1.53 4.19
C LEU A 293 6.11 -2.50 4.44
N ARG A 294 7.37 -2.00 4.34
CA ARG A 294 8.57 -2.78 4.68
C ARG A 294 8.49 -3.33 6.10
N ASP A 295 8.22 -2.48 7.07
CA ASP A 295 8.17 -2.86 8.48
C ASP A 295 7.07 -3.88 8.78
N ALA A 296 5.94 -3.80 8.07
CA ALA A 296 4.88 -4.81 8.15
C ALA A 296 5.37 -6.17 7.61
N LEU A 297 6.03 -6.20 6.45
CA LEU A 297 6.55 -7.43 5.85
C LEU A 297 7.67 -8.06 6.69
N LEU A 298 8.57 -7.26 7.24
CA LEU A 298 9.67 -7.75 8.10
C LEU A 298 9.19 -8.43 9.39
N LYS A 299 8.01 -8.05 9.90
CA LYS A 299 7.41 -8.66 11.10
C LYS A 299 6.88 -10.08 10.87
N LEU A 300 6.76 -10.51 9.60
CA LEU A 300 6.12 -11.79 9.26
C LEU A 300 7.05 -13.00 9.33
N ASP A 301 8.35 -12.80 9.59
CA ASP A 301 9.34 -13.88 9.53
C ASP A 301 9.19 -14.72 8.24
N LEU A 302 9.19 -14.01 7.09
CA LEU A 302 9.00 -14.62 5.77
C LEU A 302 10.16 -15.54 5.43
N ARG A 303 9.85 -16.68 4.79
CA ARG A 303 10.85 -17.66 4.39
C ARG A 303 10.48 -18.35 3.08
N PHE A 304 11.47 -18.72 2.31
CA PHE A 304 11.24 -19.62 1.18
C PHE A 304 10.75 -20.99 1.68
N PRO A 305 9.81 -21.63 0.99
CA PRO A 305 9.38 -22.99 1.32
C PRO A 305 10.56 -23.94 1.22
N THR A 306 10.56 -24.93 2.09
CA THR A 306 11.59 -26.00 2.04
C THR A 306 11.51 -26.70 0.70
N GLY A 307 12.63 -26.75 -0.02
CA GLY A 307 12.72 -27.48 -1.29
C GLY A 307 12.50 -28.98 -1.10
N ASP A 308 12.13 -29.65 -2.19
CA ASP A 308 12.00 -31.11 -2.20
C ASP A 308 13.35 -31.75 -1.79
N PRO A 309 13.39 -32.60 -0.75
CA PRO A 309 14.62 -33.29 -0.32
C PRO A 309 15.30 -34.07 -1.43
N THR A 310 14.56 -34.54 -2.44
CA THR A 310 15.09 -35.29 -3.59
C THR A 310 15.96 -34.46 -4.53
N LEU A 311 15.87 -33.11 -4.44
CA LEU A 311 16.70 -32.19 -5.22
C LEU A 311 18.16 -32.19 -4.75
N LYS A 312 18.44 -32.70 -3.55
CA LYS A 312 19.80 -32.73 -3.00
C LYS A 312 20.69 -33.71 -3.80
N GLY A 313 21.62 -33.14 -4.52
CA GLY A 313 22.56 -33.93 -5.36
C GLY A 313 22.04 -34.21 -6.78
N LEU A 314 20.85 -33.77 -7.15
CA LEU A 314 20.31 -33.86 -8.51
C LEU A 314 21.25 -33.10 -9.47
N LYS A 315 21.66 -33.77 -10.53
CA LYS A 315 22.38 -33.14 -11.66
C LYS A 315 21.48 -33.21 -12.89
N ILE A 316 21.37 -32.10 -13.57
CA ILE A 316 20.70 -32.03 -14.87
C ILE A 316 21.78 -32.28 -15.93
N GLU A 317 21.65 -33.34 -16.74
CA GLU A 317 22.54 -33.68 -17.85
C GLU A 317 22.36 -32.74 -19.04
#